data_84a8a512e2d5ac2493a967559aa11651
#
_entry.id   84a8a512e2d5ac2493a967559aa11651
#
_cell.length_a   1.000
_cell.length_b   1.000
_cell.length_c   1.000
_cell.angle_alpha   90.00
_cell.angle_beta   90.00
_cell.angle_gamma   90.00
#
_symmetry.space_group_name_H-M   'P 1'
#
loop_
_entity.id
_entity.type
_entity.pdbx_description
1 polymer ?
#
loop_
_entity_poly.entity_id
_entity_poly.type
_entity_poly.pdbx_seq_one_letter_code
_entity_poly.pdbx_strand_id
1 'polypeptide(L)'
;MLGYSKILCALDLDKAASQLLTVAAALAKESDATLYVLHVARIPPRDMDVPLPFKAEPLWEKEARLFLEDLISGNTARQGRYEICVVSGLADLDIVRTATRLAIDLIVMGTHGRGGLRHLILGSVAEHVIREAPCPVLILRPETDSLTRQ
;
A
#
# COMPACT_ATOMS: atom_id res chain seq x y z
N MET A 1 6.27 -10.07 23.51
CA MET A 1 5.18 -9.74 22.57
C MET A 1 5.61 -8.54 21.74
N LEU A 2 5.76 -8.70 20.45
CA LEU A 2 5.93 -7.56 19.56
C LEU A 2 4.56 -6.91 19.38
N GLY A 3 4.28 -5.90 20.18
CA GLY A 3 3.05 -5.12 20.05
C GLY A 3 3.27 -4.00 19.04
N TYR A 4 2.65 -4.10 17.87
CA TYR A 4 2.57 -2.98 16.94
C TYR A 4 1.39 -2.08 17.31
N SER A 5 1.58 -0.77 17.24
CA SER A 5 0.51 0.22 17.42
C SER A 5 0.00 0.78 16.10
N LYS A 6 0.88 0.82 15.09
CA LYS A 6 0.59 1.38 13.77
C LYS A 6 1.21 0.52 12.67
N ILE A 7 0.38 -0.04 11.82
CA ILE A 7 0.81 -0.86 10.69
C ILE A 7 0.45 -0.14 9.40
N LEU A 8 1.42 -0.01 8.49
CA LEU A 8 1.21 0.53 7.15
C LEU A 8 1.13 -0.59 6.14
N CYS A 9 0.02 -0.70 5.41
CA CYS A 9 -0.14 -1.61 4.29
C CYS A 9 -0.08 -0.79 2.99
N ALA A 10 1.02 -0.94 2.25
CA ALA A 10 1.22 -0.26 0.97
C ALA A 10 0.70 -1.14 -0.16
N LEU A 11 -0.32 -0.67 -0.88
CA LEU A 11 -1.05 -1.40 -1.90
C LEU A 11 -0.92 -0.76 -3.27
N ASP A 12 -0.74 -1.58 -4.30
CA ASP A 12 -1.11 -1.22 -5.65
C ASP A 12 -2.59 -1.58 -5.91
N LEU A 13 -3.21 -0.91 -6.89
CA LEU A 13 -4.60 -1.17 -7.25
C LEU A 13 -4.68 -2.36 -8.22
N ASP A 14 -4.29 -3.53 -7.73
CA ASP A 14 -4.20 -4.78 -8.49
C ASP A 14 -4.82 -5.97 -7.75
N LYS A 15 -4.70 -7.16 -8.33
CA LYS A 15 -5.25 -8.40 -7.76
C LYS A 15 -4.61 -8.82 -6.44
N ALA A 16 -3.37 -8.42 -6.19
CA ALA A 16 -2.64 -8.76 -4.97
C ALA A 16 -3.09 -7.94 -3.76
N ALA A 17 -3.75 -6.81 -3.98
CA ALA A 17 -4.16 -5.89 -2.92
C ALA A 17 -5.01 -6.57 -1.83
N SER A 18 -5.95 -7.42 -2.21
CA SER A 18 -6.81 -8.14 -1.26
C SER A 18 -6.04 -9.06 -0.33
N GLN A 19 -5.08 -9.81 -0.85
CA GLN A 19 -4.23 -10.70 -0.04
C GLN A 19 -3.36 -9.93 0.95
N LEU A 20 -2.70 -8.87 0.47
CA LEU A 20 -1.87 -8.00 1.30
C LEU A 20 -2.69 -7.37 2.43
N LEU A 21 -3.86 -6.85 2.10
CA LEU A 21 -4.76 -6.26 3.07
C LEU A 21 -5.24 -7.28 4.12
N THR A 22 -5.55 -8.50 3.72
CA THR A 22 -5.97 -9.57 4.64
C THR A 22 -4.89 -9.89 5.67
N VAL A 23 -3.65 -10.00 5.25
CA VAL A 23 -2.52 -10.26 6.16
C VAL A 23 -2.28 -9.08 7.08
N ALA A 24 -2.24 -7.87 6.54
CA ALA A 24 -2.05 -6.65 7.34
C ALA A 24 -3.17 -6.44 8.36
N ALA A 25 -4.42 -6.73 7.99
CA ALA A 25 -5.56 -6.65 8.87
C ALA A 25 -5.50 -7.68 10.02
N ALA A 26 -5.05 -8.90 9.74
CA ALA A 26 -4.86 -9.93 10.76
C ALA A 26 -3.80 -9.50 11.79
N LEU A 27 -2.66 -8.99 11.32
CA LEU A 27 -1.60 -8.48 12.19
C LEU A 27 -2.07 -7.28 13.03
N ALA A 28 -2.82 -6.36 12.42
CA ALA A 28 -3.37 -5.21 13.12
C ALA A 28 -4.36 -5.65 14.22
N LYS A 29 -5.21 -6.62 13.94
CA LYS A 29 -6.15 -7.17 14.90
C LYS A 29 -5.45 -7.84 16.09
N GLU A 30 -4.44 -8.67 15.83
CA GLU A 30 -3.68 -9.36 16.89
C GLU A 30 -2.90 -8.40 17.79
N SER A 31 -2.44 -7.29 17.23
CA SER A 31 -1.67 -6.26 17.94
C SER A 31 -2.53 -5.14 18.53
N ASP A 32 -3.82 -5.13 18.28
CA ASP A 32 -4.73 -3.98 18.55
C ASP A 32 -4.21 -2.67 17.92
N ALA A 33 -3.60 -2.77 16.74
CA ALA A 33 -3.00 -1.66 16.01
C ALA A 33 -4.01 -0.93 15.13
N THR A 34 -3.69 0.34 14.80
CA THR A 34 -4.35 1.05 13.71
C THR A 34 -3.68 0.67 12.38
N LEU A 35 -4.50 0.27 11.41
CA LEU A 35 -4.06 -0.08 10.06
C LEU A 35 -4.16 1.14 9.14
N TYR A 36 -3.03 1.57 8.61
CA TYR A 36 -2.96 2.59 7.57
C TYR A 36 -2.87 1.92 6.20
N VAL A 37 -3.85 2.15 5.35
CA VAL A 37 -3.91 1.60 4.00
C VAL A 37 -3.47 2.68 3.02
N LEU A 38 -2.27 2.51 2.48
CA LEU A 38 -1.62 3.50 1.61
C LEU A 38 -1.64 3.05 0.15
N HIS A 39 -2.05 3.95 -0.73
CA HIS A 39 -1.77 3.87 -2.15
C HIS A 39 -1.00 5.10 -2.61
N VAL A 40 0.09 4.89 -3.34
CA VAL A 40 0.86 5.95 -3.99
C VAL A 40 0.54 5.95 -5.48
N ALA A 41 -0.24 6.94 -5.90
CA ALA A 41 -0.58 7.12 -7.30
C ALA A 41 0.59 7.76 -8.06
N ARG A 42 0.99 7.16 -9.18
CA ARG A 42 1.93 7.83 -10.10
C ARG A 42 1.23 9.01 -10.73
N ILE A 43 1.85 10.19 -10.65
CA ILE A 43 1.38 11.34 -11.41
C ILE A 43 1.75 11.07 -12.86
N PRO A 44 0.77 11.04 -13.81
CA PRO A 44 1.14 11.09 -15.23
C PRO A 44 1.93 12.37 -15.49
N PRO A 45 2.89 12.36 -16.43
CA PRO A 45 3.54 13.59 -16.83
C PRO A 45 2.45 14.60 -17.19
N ARG A 46 2.42 15.71 -16.44
CA ARG A 46 1.48 16.79 -16.74
C ARG A 46 1.89 17.42 -18.05
N ASP A 47 0.96 17.50 -18.99
CA ASP A 47 0.97 18.57 -19.94
C ASP A 47 0.84 19.87 -19.13
N MET A 48 1.91 20.64 -19.06
CA MET A 48 2.10 21.75 -18.12
C MET A 48 1.13 22.92 -18.30
N ASP A 49 0.17 22.82 -19.22
CA ASP A 49 -0.67 23.93 -19.69
C ASP A 49 -2.15 23.88 -19.25
N VAL A 50 -2.55 22.93 -18.41
CA VAL A 50 -3.93 22.92 -17.91
C VAL A 50 -3.96 23.40 -16.47
N PRO A 51 -4.49 24.62 -16.19
CA PRO A 51 -4.70 25.08 -14.83
C PRO A 51 -5.71 24.16 -14.13
N LEU A 52 -5.29 23.50 -13.06
CA LEU A 52 -6.24 22.78 -12.19
C LEU A 52 -7.13 23.81 -11.48
N PRO A 53 -8.46 23.61 -11.49
CA PRO A 53 -9.32 24.46 -10.68
C PRO A 53 -8.93 24.34 -9.21
N PHE A 54 -8.70 25.48 -8.60
CA PHE A 54 -8.38 25.59 -7.18
C PHE A 54 -9.45 24.86 -6.35
N LYS A 55 -9.04 23.90 -5.51
CA LYS A 55 -9.84 23.22 -4.48
C LYS A 55 -10.66 21.98 -4.87
N ALA A 56 -10.55 21.41 -6.05
CA ALA A 56 -11.16 20.11 -6.31
C ALA A 56 -10.15 18.98 -6.00
N GLU A 57 -10.58 17.97 -5.24
CA GLU A 57 -9.85 16.71 -5.10
C GLU A 57 -9.60 16.15 -6.51
N PRO A 58 -8.35 15.81 -6.88
CA PRO A 58 -8.09 15.25 -8.20
C PRO A 58 -8.90 13.98 -8.42
N LEU A 59 -9.42 13.78 -9.63
CA LEU A 59 -10.25 12.61 -9.95
C LEU A 59 -9.56 11.29 -9.64
N TRP A 60 -8.26 11.20 -9.92
CA TRP A 60 -7.47 9.99 -9.60
C TRP A 60 -7.39 9.69 -8.09
N GLU A 61 -7.35 10.71 -7.25
CA GLU A 61 -7.35 10.52 -5.79
C GLU A 61 -8.69 9.99 -5.32
N LYS A 62 -9.77 10.56 -5.82
CA LYS A 62 -11.13 10.09 -5.53
C LYS A 62 -11.35 8.66 -5.98
N GLU A 63 -10.93 8.32 -7.20
CA GLU A 63 -11.04 6.95 -7.74
C GLU A 63 -10.24 5.94 -6.92
N ALA A 64 -9.00 6.29 -6.56
CA ALA A 64 -8.16 5.44 -5.71
C ALA A 64 -8.78 5.23 -4.33
N ARG A 65 -9.29 6.29 -3.72
CA ARG A 65 -9.96 6.21 -2.41
C ARG A 65 -11.21 5.34 -2.45
N LEU A 66 -12.04 5.48 -3.46
CA LEU A 66 -13.24 4.64 -3.65
C LEU A 66 -12.86 3.16 -3.84
N PHE A 67 -11.80 2.89 -4.60
CA PHE A 67 -11.29 1.53 -4.76
C PHE A 67 -10.86 0.93 -3.41
N LEU A 68 -10.12 1.68 -2.61
CA LEU A 68 -9.66 1.22 -1.29
C LEU A 68 -10.82 1.04 -0.31
N GLU A 69 -11.79 1.93 -0.31
CA GLU A 69 -13.01 1.80 0.50
C GLU A 69 -13.80 0.54 0.15
N ASP A 70 -13.97 0.26 -1.14
CA ASP A 70 -14.63 -0.95 -1.63
C ASP A 70 -13.85 -2.21 -1.24
N LEU A 71 -12.53 -2.19 -1.42
CA LEU A 71 -11.64 -3.28 -1.01
C LEU A 71 -11.73 -3.57 0.50
N ILE A 72 -11.70 -2.54 1.33
CA ILE A 72 -11.81 -2.66 2.79
C ILE A 72 -13.20 -3.17 3.19
N SER A 73 -14.25 -2.71 2.54
CA SER A 73 -15.62 -3.14 2.85
C SER A 73 -15.85 -4.63 2.65
N GLY A 74 -15.17 -5.23 1.68
CA GLY A 74 -15.18 -6.67 1.42
C GLY A 74 -14.14 -7.48 2.22
N ASN A 75 -13.40 -6.84 3.11
CA ASN A 75 -12.28 -7.44 3.83
C ASN A 75 -12.48 -7.41 5.34
N THR A 76 -11.75 -8.27 6.07
CA THR A 76 -11.75 -8.27 7.54
C THR A 76 -11.17 -6.99 8.14
N ALA A 77 -10.40 -6.21 7.37
CA ALA A 77 -9.87 -4.90 7.77
C ALA A 77 -10.95 -3.94 8.28
N ARG A 78 -12.17 -4.02 7.72
CA ARG A 78 -13.31 -3.17 8.14
C ARG A 78 -13.70 -3.33 9.62
N GLN A 79 -13.31 -4.43 10.24
CA GLN A 79 -13.66 -4.73 11.64
C GLN A 79 -12.72 -4.08 12.66
N GLY A 80 -11.60 -3.55 12.19
CA GLY A 80 -10.59 -2.90 13.02
C GLY A 80 -10.56 -1.38 12.85
N ARG A 81 -9.58 -0.76 13.48
CA ARG A 81 -9.27 0.66 13.25
C ARG A 81 -8.42 0.79 11.99
N TYR A 82 -8.87 1.57 11.04
CA TYR A 82 -8.10 1.83 9.82
C TYR A 82 -8.21 3.28 9.36
N GLU A 83 -7.21 3.72 8.63
CA GLU A 83 -7.17 5.00 7.92
C GLU A 83 -6.70 4.79 6.48
N ILE A 84 -7.33 5.47 5.53
CA ILE A 84 -6.96 5.44 4.13
C ILE A 84 -6.06 6.64 3.82
N CYS A 85 -4.90 6.35 3.22
CA CYS A 85 -3.94 7.34 2.76
C CYS A 85 -3.76 7.19 1.25
N VAL A 86 -4.07 8.24 0.50
CA VAL A 86 -3.79 8.32 -0.93
C VAL A 86 -2.87 9.50 -1.16
N VAL A 87 -1.70 9.23 -1.73
CA VAL A 87 -0.71 10.24 -2.07
C VAL A 87 -0.31 10.10 -3.52
N SER A 88 0.17 11.18 -4.13
CA SER A 88 0.73 11.15 -5.46
C SER A 88 2.23 11.37 -5.41
N GLY A 89 2.98 10.58 -6.16
CA GLY A 89 4.42 10.71 -6.19
C GLY A 89 5.14 9.44 -6.64
N LEU A 90 6.25 9.16 -6.00
CA LEU A 90 7.10 8.00 -6.24
C LEU A 90 6.90 6.99 -5.10
N ALA A 91 6.45 5.80 -5.43
CA ALA A 91 6.06 4.78 -4.44
C ALA A 91 7.18 4.46 -3.44
N ASP A 92 8.41 4.28 -3.90
CA ASP A 92 9.57 3.98 -3.05
C ASP A 92 9.85 5.07 -2.02
N LEU A 93 9.83 6.33 -2.43
CA LEU A 93 10.08 7.48 -1.55
C LEU A 93 8.88 7.77 -0.64
N ASP A 94 7.67 7.75 -1.19
CA ASP A 94 6.48 8.18 -0.46
C ASP A 94 5.98 7.15 0.54
N ILE A 95 6.24 5.86 0.34
CA ILE A 95 6.04 4.83 1.38
C ILE A 95 6.92 5.13 2.59
N VAL A 96 8.21 5.38 2.39
CA VAL A 96 9.15 5.68 3.48
C VAL A 96 8.79 6.99 4.18
N ARG A 97 8.47 8.03 3.42
CA ARG A 97 8.04 9.33 3.97
C ARG A 97 6.78 9.21 4.82
N THR A 98 5.79 8.47 4.34
CA THR A 98 4.53 8.24 5.07
C THR A 98 4.78 7.46 6.34
N ALA A 99 5.59 6.40 6.28
CA ALA A 99 5.96 5.60 7.45
C ALA A 99 6.67 6.45 8.51
N THR A 100 7.57 7.32 8.10
CA THR A 100 8.29 8.23 9.00
C THR A 100 7.35 9.26 9.62
N ARG A 101 6.52 9.91 8.79
CA ARG A 101 5.59 10.96 9.24
C ARG A 101 4.56 10.45 10.24
N LEU A 102 4.05 9.24 10.02
CA LEU A 102 3.03 8.63 10.88
C LEU A 102 3.62 7.84 12.05
N ALA A 103 4.93 7.72 12.14
CA ALA A 103 5.62 6.88 13.13
C ALA A 103 5.13 5.42 13.08
N ILE A 104 5.17 4.83 11.90
CA ILE A 104 4.74 3.44 11.65
C ILE A 104 5.69 2.45 12.31
N ASP A 105 5.16 1.39 12.87
CA ASP A 105 5.90 0.34 13.56
C ASP A 105 6.20 -0.87 12.66
N LEU A 106 5.39 -1.08 11.63
CA LEU A 106 5.54 -2.18 10.67
C LEU A 106 4.99 -1.75 9.30
N ILE A 107 5.76 -1.99 8.26
CA ILE A 107 5.29 -1.88 6.86
C ILE A 107 4.98 -3.28 6.34
N VAL A 108 3.83 -3.44 5.70
CA VAL A 108 3.42 -4.63 4.95
C VAL A 108 3.27 -4.26 3.49
N MET A 109 3.97 -4.95 2.61
CA MET A 109 3.93 -4.69 1.17
C MET A 109 4.23 -5.94 0.34
N GLY A 110 3.96 -5.89 -0.94
CA GLY A 110 4.28 -6.97 -1.88
C GLY A 110 5.70 -6.91 -2.43
N THR A 111 6.13 -8.00 -3.04
CA THR A 111 7.46 -8.11 -3.68
C THR A 111 7.58 -7.28 -4.95
N HIS A 112 6.47 -7.12 -5.71
CA HIS A 112 6.43 -6.44 -7.00
C HIS A 112 5.21 -5.53 -7.09
N GLY A 113 5.41 -4.32 -7.62
CA GLY A 113 4.35 -3.43 -8.04
C GLY A 113 3.89 -3.71 -9.49
N ARG A 114 3.05 -2.82 -10.02
CA ARG A 114 2.61 -2.84 -11.43
C ARG A 114 3.80 -2.89 -12.38
N GLY A 115 3.79 -3.84 -13.32
CA GLY A 115 4.83 -3.99 -14.35
C GLY A 115 6.12 -4.62 -13.85
N GLY A 116 6.14 -5.19 -12.64
CA GLY A 116 7.27 -5.95 -12.12
C GLY A 116 7.61 -7.13 -13.01
N LEU A 117 8.90 -7.29 -13.31
CA LEU A 117 9.41 -8.44 -14.03
C LEU A 117 9.26 -9.69 -13.15
N ARG A 118 8.45 -10.65 -13.57
CA ARG A 118 8.08 -11.84 -12.78
C ARG A 118 9.27 -12.71 -12.36
N HIS A 119 10.42 -12.57 -13.02
CA HIS A 119 11.65 -13.32 -12.72
C HIS A 119 12.52 -12.66 -11.65
N LEU A 120 12.22 -11.41 -11.25
CA LEU A 120 12.91 -10.78 -10.14
C LEU A 120 12.31 -11.24 -8.82
N ILE A 121 13.16 -11.60 -7.89
CA ILE A 121 12.75 -12.04 -6.54
C ILE A 121 12.15 -10.87 -5.76
N LEU A 122 12.65 -9.65 -6.00
CA LEU A 122 12.26 -8.44 -5.30
C LEU A 122 12.23 -7.26 -6.27
N GLY A 123 11.13 -6.49 -6.25
CA GLY A 123 11.01 -5.27 -7.05
C GLY A 123 11.81 -4.10 -6.51
N SER A 124 12.05 -3.10 -7.35
CA SER A 124 12.81 -1.90 -6.99
C SER A 124 12.21 -1.10 -5.83
N VAL A 125 10.89 -1.00 -5.77
CA VAL A 125 10.19 -0.31 -4.68
C VAL A 125 10.41 -1.05 -3.36
N ALA A 126 10.19 -2.36 -3.32
CA ALA A 126 10.40 -3.17 -2.12
C ALA A 126 11.86 -3.13 -1.66
N GLU A 127 12.82 -3.21 -2.58
CA GLU A 127 14.25 -3.11 -2.26
C GLU A 127 14.60 -1.77 -1.62
N HIS A 128 14.11 -0.66 -2.18
CA HIS A 128 14.33 0.67 -1.61
C HIS A 128 13.70 0.81 -0.22
N VAL A 129 12.44 0.37 -0.05
CA VAL A 129 11.73 0.44 1.22
C VAL A 129 12.45 -0.37 2.31
N ILE A 130 12.91 -1.59 2.00
CA ILE A 130 13.69 -2.41 2.95
C ILE A 130 14.95 -1.67 3.41
N ARG A 131 15.61 -0.97 2.51
CA ARG A 131 16.86 -0.24 2.81
C ARG A 131 16.63 1.00 3.66
N GLU A 132 15.55 1.75 3.39
CA GLU A 132 15.35 3.10 3.94
C GLU A 132 14.23 3.20 4.98
N ALA A 133 13.46 2.14 5.21
CA ALA A 133 12.33 2.18 6.13
C ALA A 133 12.76 2.47 7.58
N PRO A 134 11.97 3.27 8.33
CA PRO A 134 12.24 3.57 9.74
C PRO A 134 11.86 2.43 10.69
N CYS A 135 11.29 1.34 10.18
CA CYS A 135 10.73 0.23 10.94
C CYS A 135 10.90 -1.09 10.18
N PRO A 136 10.60 -2.25 10.79
CA PRO A 136 10.55 -3.53 10.11
C PRO A 136 9.60 -3.52 8.91
N VAL A 137 9.96 -4.28 7.88
CA VAL A 137 9.20 -4.44 6.65
C VAL A 137 8.87 -5.91 6.43
N LEU A 138 7.59 -6.23 6.36
CA LEU A 138 7.11 -7.55 5.98
C LEU A 138 6.80 -7.56 4.48
N ILE A 139 7.55 -8.37 3.76
CA ILE A 139 7.36 -8.55 2.32
C ILE A 139 6.55 -9.81 2.07
N LEU A 140 5.44 -9.67 1.39
CA LEU A 140 4.60 -10.79 0.99
C LEU A 140 4.77 -11.06 -0.51
N ARG A 141 4.95 -12.34 -0.82
CA ARG A 141 4.88 -12.80 -2.19
C ARG A 141 3.42 -13.16 -2.47
N PRO A 142 2.70 -12.44 -3.37
CA PRO A 142 1.36 -12.83 -3.75
C PRO A 142 1.38 -14.23 -4.35
N GLU A 143 0.40 -15.07 -3.98
CA GLU A 143 0.22 -16.35 -4.65
C GLU A 143 -0.10 -16.08 -6.12
N THR A 144 0.74 -16.56 -7.01
CA THR A 144 0.39 -16.67 -8.41
C THR A 144 -0.67 -17.74 -8.53
N ASP A 145 -1.77 -17.46 -9.21
CA ASP A 145 -2.83 -18.41 -9.51
C ASP A 145 -2.21 -19.76 -9.91
N SER A 146 -2.43 -20.76 -9.08
CA SER A 146 -1.93 -22.12 -9.28
C SER A 146 -2.68 -22.89 -10.38
N LEU A 147 -3.30 -22.18 -11.32
CA LEU A 147 -4.03 -22.75 -12.45
C LEU A 147 -3.14 -23.18 -13.63
N THR A 148 -1.84 -23.15 -13.49
CA THR A 148 -0.88 -23.63 -14.51
C THR A 148 0.12 -24.65 -13.97
N ARG A 149 -0.30 -25.52 -13.07
CA ARG A 149 0.42 -26.78 -12.81
C ARG A 149 -0.39 -27.93 -13.37
N GLN A 150 -0.28 -28.13 -14.64
CA GLN A 150 -0.41 -29.44 -15.29
C GLN A 150 0.93 -29.81 -15.90
#